data_f4dbf48b9766561c640584ee7c9a29df
#
_entry.id   f4dbf48b9766561c640584ee7c9a29df
#
_cell.length_a   1.000
_cell.length_b   1.000
_cell.length_c   1.000
_cell.angle_alpha   90.00
_cell.angle_beta   90.00
_cell.angle_gamma   90.00
#
_symmetry.space_group_name_H-M   'P 1'
#
loop_
_entity.id
_entity.type
_entity.pdbx_description
1 polymer ?
#
loop_
_entity_poly.entity_id
_entity_poly.type
_entity_poly.pdbx_seq_one_letter_code
_entity_poly.pdbx_strand_id
1 'polypeptide(L)'
;MRVEGEYGKTEMWYIVDCEEGSQLIYGFDKEISREEFADRIKNNTLLEVTNNVPVHKGDVFFIESGTLHAIGKGILIAEIQQNSNTTYRVYDYGRVGKDGKPRELHIEKAIDVTELCPPKYDTKPQGKPVKIDGGEETLLRSCEYFDVHKIKVLGTVTLDADEKSFMSVLSLIHI
;
A
#
# COMPACT_ATOMS: atom_id res chain seq x y z
N MET A 1 9.59 -2.40 -15.70
CA MET A 1 9.56 -2.59 -17.17
C MET A 1 10.29 -3.85 -17.68
N ARG A 2 10.97 -4.61 -16.81
CA ARG A 2 11.84 -5.69 -17.35
C ARG A 2 11.12 -6.96 -17.80
N VAL A 3 9.97 -7.29 -17.25
CA VAL A 3 9.28 -8.57 -17.52
C VAL A 3 8.00 -8.36 -18.34
N GLU A 4 7.13 -7.44 -17.94
CA GLU A 4 5.81 -7.27 -18.57
C GLU A 4 5.74 -6.07 -19.52
N GLY A 5 6.81 -5.27 -19.66
CA GLY A 5 6.77 -4.01 -20.41
C GLY A 5 5.99 -2.89 -19.69
N GLU A 6 5.50 -3.14 -18.49
CA GLU A 6 4.74 -2.19 -17.67
C GLU A 6 5.59 -1.61 -16.54
N TYR A 7 5.15 -0.49 -16.00
CA TYR A 7 5.74 0.09 -14.79
C TYR A 7 5.40 -0.75 -13.57
N GLY A 8 6.25 -0.66 -12.54
CA GLY A 8 5.92 -1.17 -11.23
C GLY A 8 4.70 -0.45 -10.65
N LYS A 9 4.12 -1.02 -9.60
CA LYS A 9 2.98 -0.47 -8.89
C LYS A 9 3.45 0.10 -7.55
N THR A 10 3.93 1.35 -7.55
CA THR A 10 4.19 2.10 -6.32
C THR A 10 2.88 2.71 -5.85
N GLU A 11 2.57 2.56 -4.58
CA GLU A 11 1.30 2.96 -4.00
C GLU A 11 1.46 3.52 -2.58
N MET A 12 0.45 4.24 -2.13
CA MET A 12 0.31 4.73 -0.77
C MET A 12 -1.08 4.37 -0.26
N TRP A 13 -1.15 3.81 0.95
CA TRP A 13 -2.39 3.54 1.67
C TRP A 13 -2.53 4.50 2.84
N TYR A 14 -3.65 5.18 2.90
CA TYR A 14 -4.08 5.94 4.06
C TYR A 14 -5.17 5.15 4.80
N ILE A 15 -4.99 4.89 6.08
CA ILE A 15 -5.99 4.19 6.89
C ILE A 15 -7.09 5.17 7.26
N VAL A 16 -8.21 5.07 6.56
CA VAL A 16 -9.39 5.92 6.78
C VAL A 16 -10.10 5.53 8.07
N ASP A 17 -10.25 4.21 8.29
CA ASP A 17 -10.81 3.64 9.49
C ASP A 17 -10.41 2.17 9.65
N CYS A 18 -10.46 1.63 10.88
CA CYS A 18 -10.17 0.22 11.12
C CYS A 18 -10.86 -0.28 12.40
N GLU A 19 -11.15 -1.57 12.43
CA GLU A 19 -11.60 -2.26 13.63
C GLU A 19 -10.43 -2.43 14.62
N GLU A 20 -10.74 -2.54 15.91
CA GLU A 20 -9.71 -2.82 16.93
C GLU A 20 -8.99 -4.15 16.65
N GLY A 21 -7.66 -4.14 16.76
CA GLY A 21 -6.82 -5.30 16.50
C GLY A 21 -6.60 -5.62 15.02
N SER A 22 -7.08 -4.79 14.10
CA SER A 22 -6.78 -4.95 12.67
C SER A 22 -5.29 -4.85 12.39
N GLN A 23 -4.82 -5.68 11.46
CA GLN A 23 -3.41 -5.75 11.04
C GLN A 23 -3.34 -5.91 9.53
N LEU A 24 -2.23 -5.49 8.95
CA LEU A 24 -1.90 -5.77 7.56
C LEU A 24 -0.48 -6.32 7.44
N ILE A 25 -0.20 -7.00 6.34
CA ILE A 25 1.16 -7.44 6.02
C ILE A 25 1.88 -6.31 5.29
N TYR A 26 3.08 -5.96 5.78
CA TYR A 26 3.92 -4.93 5.18
C TYR A 26 5.39 -5.36 5.20
N GLY A 27 5.84 -5.98 4.12
CA GLY A 27 7.18 -6.53 3.98
C GLY A 27 7.45 -7.75 4.85
N PHE A 28 8.70 -7.92 5.22
CA PHE A 28 9.20 -9.02 6.05
C PHE A 28 9.68 -8.52 7.41
N ASP A 29 9.70 -9.41 8.41
CA ASP A 29 10.22 -9.10 9.75
C ASP A 29 11.74 -8.91 9.76
N LYS A 30 12.43 -9.62 8.86
CA LYS A 30 13.88 -9.59 8.67
C LYS A 30 14.21 -9.82 7.19
N GLU A 31 15.45 -9.58 6.84
CA GLU A 31 15.96 -9.98 5.53
C GLU A 31 15.98 -11.51 5.40
N ILE A 32 15.47 -12.01 4.28
CA ILE A 32 15.48 -13.44 3.93
C ILE A 32 16.10 -13.65 2.55
N SER A 33 16.59 -14.86 2.27
CA SER A 33 17.13 -15.20 0.96
C SER A 33 16.03 -15.53 -0.04
N ARG A 34 16.36 -15.52 -1.33
CA ARG A 34 15.46 -15.95 -2.40
C ARG A 34 15.06 -17.42 -2.26
N GLU A 35 15.98 -18.26 -1.83
CA GLU A 35 15.76 -19.68 -1.56
C GLU A 35 14.78 -19.86 -0.40
N GLU A 36 14.97 -19.13 0.71
CA GLU A 36 14.04 -19.16 1.83
C GLU A 36 12.65 -18.69 1.38
N PHE A 37 12.55 -17.60 0.62
CA PHE A 37 11.27 -17.10 0.12
C PHE A 37 10.54 -18.15 -0.74
N ALA A 38 11.24 -18.79 -1.69
CA ALA A 38 10.69 -19.83 -2.54
C ALA A 38 10.22 -21.05 -1.73
N ASP A 39 11.01 -21.49 -0.74
CA ASP A 39 10.68 -22.61 0.13
C ASP A 39 9.48 -22.30 1.02
N ARG A 40 9.38 -21.08 1.56
CA ARG A 40 8.24 -20.61 2.37
C ARG A 40 6.93 -20.60 1.57
N ILE A 41 6.98 -20.17 0.31
CA ILE A 41 5.80 -20.24 -0.58
C ILE A 41 5.42 -21.69 -0.83
N LYS A 42 6.38 -22.54 -1.22
CA LYS A 42 6.16 -23.96 -1.53
C LYS A 42 5.58 -24.74 -0.36
N ASN A 43 6.06 -24.47 0.85
CA ASN A 43 5.65 -25.15 2.08
C ASN A 43 4.44 -24.48 2.76
N ASN A 44 3.88 -23.42 2.18
CA ASN A 44 2.76 -22.65 2.73
C ASN A 44 3.05 -22.07 4.13
N THR A 45 4.30 -21.65 4.36
CA THR A 45 4.79 -21.05 5.62
C THR A 45 5.23 -19.59 5.46
N LEU A 46 4.85 -18.95 4.35
CA LEU A 46 5.25 -17.57 4.04
C LEU A 46 4.87 -16.59 5.16
N LEU A 47 3.71 -16.74 5.75
CA LEU A 47 3.21 -15.85 6.79
C LEU A 47 4.06 -15.86 8.09
N GLU A 48 4.90 -16.88 8.29
CA GLU A 48 5.77 -16.96 9.47
C GLU A 48 6.96 -15.99 9.44
N VAL A 49 7.25 -15.41 8.27
CA VAL A 49 8.35 -14.47 8.05
C VAL A 49 7.88 -13.09 7.59
N THR A 50 6.55 -12.88 7.50
CA THR A 50 5.97 -11.59 7.11
C THR A 50 5.82 -10.66 8.31
N ASN A 51 6.03 -9.37 8.07
CA ASN A 51 5.81 -8.33 9.05
C ASN A 51 4.32 -7.99 9.15
N ASN A 52 3.68 -8.41 10.24
CA ASN A 52 2.28 -8.12 10.53
C ASN A 52 2.21 -6.84 11.38
N VAL A 53 1.76 -5.76 10.78
CA VAL A 53 1.73 -4.43 11.38
C VAL A 53 0.33 -4.10 11.89
N PRO A 54 0.15 -3.82 13.19
CA PRO A 54 -1.09 -3.24 13.70
C PRO A 54 -1.37 -1.90 13.03
N VAL A 55 -2.64 -1.65 12.68
CA VAL A 55 -3.03 -0.42 12.00
C VAL A 55 -3.95 0.43 12.86
N HIS A 56 -3.82 1.75 12.68
CA HIS A 56 -4.66 2.74 13.33
C HIS A 56 -5.16 3.76 12.31
N LYS A 57 -6.32 4.32 12.57
CA LYS A 57 -6.84 5.44 11.78
C LYS A 57 -5.81 6.56 11.67
N GLY A 58 -5.52 6.97 10.44
CA GLY A 58 -4.53 8.01 10.14
C GLY A 58 -3.14 7.49 9.81
N ASP A 59 -2.86 6.21 9.94
CA ASP A 59 -1.59 5.63 9.50
C ASP A 59 -1.45 5.72 7.97
N VAL A 60 -0.20 5.83 7.52
CA VAL A 60 0.18 5.94 6.11
C VAL A 60 1.20 4.85 5.80
N PHE A 61 0.91 4.03 4.82
CA PHE A 61 1.84 3.00 4.33
C PHE A 61 2.30 3.38 2.94
N PHE A 62 3.59 3.54 2.75
CA PHE A 62 4.19 3.75 1.44
C PHE A 62 4.78 2.45 0.92
N ILE A 63 4.22 1.96 -0.17
CA ILE A 63 4.46 0.64 -0.72
C ILE A 63 5.19 0.81 -2.05
N GLU A 64 6.52 0.71 -2.01
CA GLU A 64 7.33 0.68 -3.22
C GLU A 64 7.05 -0.62 -4.01
N SER A 65 7.15 -0.53 -5.32
CA SER A 65 7.06 -1.72 -6.19
C SER A 65 8.04 -2.80 -5.72
N GLY A 66 7.55 -4.03 -5.55
CA GLY A 66 8.32 -5.16 -5.00
C GLY A 66 8.09 -5.42 -3.51
N THR A 67 7.50 -4.51 -2.77
CA THR A 67 7.16 -4.73 -1.35
C THR A 67 6.03 -5.75 -1.24
N LEU A 68 6.25 -6.84 -0.48
CA LEU A 68 5.18 -7.79 -0.13
C LEU A 68 4.16 -7.11 0.78
N HIS A 69 2.89 -7.15 0.42
CA HIS A 69 1.84 -6.52 1.21
C HIS A 69 0.49 -7.23 1.05
N ALA A 70 -0.33 -7.14 2.09
CA ALA A 70 -1.72 -7.63 2.05
C ALA A 70 -2.57 -6.92 3.10
N ILE A 71 -3.78 -6.53 2.72
CA ILE A 71 -4.75 -5.90 3.61
C ILE A 71 -5.41 -6.97 4.46
N GLY A 72 -5.42 -6.76 5.77
CA GLY A 72 -6.11 -7.59 6.73
C GLY A 72 -7.61 -7.30 6.80
N LYS A 73 -8.28 -7.97 7.73
CA LYS A 73 -9.70 -7.80 7.98
C LYS A 73 -9.99 -6.49 8.73
N GLY A 74 -11.15 -5.89 8.48
CA GLY A 74 -11.65 -4.75 9.26
C GLY A 74 -10.92 -3.43 8.98
N ILE A 75 -10.36 -3.23 7.79
CA ILE A 75 -9.61 -2.04 7.43
C ILE A 75 -10.29 -1.35 6.25
N LEU A 76 -10.53 -0.05 6.38
CA LEU A 76 -10.94 0.84 5.30
C LEU A 76 -9.75 1.71 4.89
N ILE A 77 -9.32 1.59 3.65
CA ILE A 77 -8.19 2.35 3.11
C ILE A 77 -8.60 3.28 1.98
N ALA A 78 -7.85 4.37 1.83
CA ALA A 78 -7.75 5.11 0.59
C ALA A 78 -6.40 4.75 -0.05
N GLU A 79 -6.45 4.11 -1.22
CA GLU A 79 -5.27 3.69 -2.00
C GLU A 79 -5.03 4.67 -3.14
N ILE A 80 -3.83 5.21 -3.20
CA ILE A 80 -3.33 6.03 -4.30
C ILE A 80 -2.14 5.30 -4.90
N GLN A 81 -2.17 5.04 -6.22
CA GLN A 81 -1.15 4.24 -6.89
C GLN A 81 -0.77 4.79 -8.26
N GLN A 82 0.40 4.35 -8.75
CA GLN A 82 0.72 4.49 -10.16
C GLN A 82 -0.34 3.79 -11.02
N ASN A 83 -0.52 4.27 -12.25
CA ASN A 83 -1.37 3.61 -13.24
C ASN A 83 -0.73 2.31 -13.74
N SER A 84 -0.78 1.27 -12.91
CA SER A 84 -0.29 -0.07 -13.20
C SER A 84 -1.27 -1.10 -12.65
N ASN A 85 -1.53 -2.15 -13.42
CA ASN A 85 -2.33 -3.30 -13.01
C ASN A 85 -1.47 -4.52 -12.64
N THR A 86 -0.14 -4.37 -12.64
CA THR A 86 0.78 -5.48 -12.36
C THR A 86 0.69 -5.90 -10.91
N THR A 87 0.21 -7.11 -10.68
CA THR A 87 0.14 -7.74 -9.36
C THR A 87 0.65 -9.17 -9.44
N TYR A 88 1.66 -9.50 -8.65
CA TYR A 88 2.14 -10.87 -8.50
C TYR A 88 1.64 -11.46 -7.18
N ARG A 89 0.75 -12.44 -7.30
CA ARG A 89 0.16 -13.12 -6.15
C ARG A 89 1.00 -14.31 -5.75
N VAL A 90 1.48 -14.34 -4.51
CA VAL A 90 2.29 -15.44 -3.95
C VAL A 90 1.56 -16.25 -2.89
N TYR A 91 0.49 -15.68 -2.34
CA TYR A 91 -0.35 -16.32 -1.32
C TYR A 91 -1.77 -15.80 -1.43
N ASP A 92 -2.77 -16.64 -1.26
CA ASP A 92 -4.16 -16.26 -1.47
C ASP A 92 -5.14 -16.80 -0.42
N TYR A 93 -4.66 -17.19 0.75
CA TYR A 93 -5.49 -17.67 1.86
C TYR A 93 -6.43 -18.83 1.48
N GLY A 94 -6.08 -19.62 0.47
CA GLY A 94 -6.94 -20.70 -0.04
C GLY A 94 -8.23 -20.21 -0.73
N ARG A 95 -8.32 -18.93 -1.11
CA ARG A 95 -9.51 -18.37 -1.77
C ARG A 95 -9.72 -19.00 -3.14
N VAL A 96 -10.99 -19.20 -3.49
CA VAL A 96 -11.39 -19.64 -4.83
C VAL A 96 -12.07 -18.51 -5.59
N GLY A 97 -11.87 -18.47 -6.89
CA GLY A 97 -12.54 -17.56 -7.79
C GLY A 97 -14.03 -17.87 -7.95
N LYS A 98 -14.74 -17.09 -8.74
CA LYS A 98 -16.16 -17.30 -9.06
C LYS A 98 -16.44 -18.64 -9.76
N ASP A 99 -15.41 -19.20 -10.39
CA ASP A 99 -15.41 -20.52 -11.06
C ASP A 99 -15.11 -21.68 -10.11
N GLY A 100 -14.95 -21.43 -8.81
CA GLY A 100 -14.63 -22.42 -7.79
C GLY A 100 -13.18 -22.91 -7.80
N LYS A 101 -12.29 -22.30 -8.62
CA LYS A 101 -10.88 -22.66 -8.69
C LYS A 101 -10.01 -21.71 -7.87
N PRO A 102 -8.87 -22.18 -7.31
CA PRO A 102 -7.88 -21.29 -6.73
C PRO A 102 -7.41 -20.25 -7.74
N ARG A 103 -7.17 -19.01 -7.28
CA ARG A 103 -6.59 -17.97 -8.15
C ARG A 103 -5.14 -18.31 -8.48
N GLU A 104 -4.71 -17.94 -9.67
CA GLU A 104 -3.34 -18.16 -10.13
C GLU A 104 -2.32 -17.48 -9.21
N LEU A 105 -1.25 -18.19 -8.88
CA LEU A 105 -0.08 -17.68 -8.18
C LEU A 105 1.04 -17.43 -9.19
N HIS A 106 1.78 -16.32 -9.01
CA HIS A 106 2.84 -15.85 -9.92
C HIS A 106 4.22 -16.02 -9.25
N ILE A 107 4.52 -17.22 -8.77
CA ILE A 107 5.63 -17.49 -7.84
C ILE A 107 6.99 -17.12 -8.44
N GLU A 108 7.31 -17.60 -9.62
CA GLU A 108 8.61 -17.36 -10.28
C GLU A 108 8.86 -15.86 -10.50
N LYS A 109 7.86 -15.15 -11.05
CA LYS A 109 7.94 -13.70 -11.27
C LYS A 109 8.09 -12.92 -9.96
N ALA A 110 7.39 -13.36 -8.92
CA ALA A 110 7.49 -12.72 -7.62
C ALA A 110 8.86 -12.90 -6.98
N ILE A 111 9.49 -14.08 -7.09
CA ILE A 111 10.85 -14.33 -6.59
C ILE A 111 11.86 -13.36 -7.20
N ASP A 112 11.66 -12.98 -8.47
CA ASP A 112 12.58 -12.09 -9.17
C ASP A 112 12.47 -10.62 -8.77
N VAL A 113 11.29 -10.19 -8.31
CA VAL A 113 10.99 -8.77 -8.10
C VAL A 113 10.70 -8.37 -6.66
N THR A 114 10.49 -9.35 -5.76
CA THR A 114 10.14 -9.04 -4.37
C THR A 114 11.36 -8.55 -3.59
N GLU A 115 11.18 -7.44 -2.87
CA GLU A 115 12.13 -6.93 -1.89
C GLU A 115 12.06 -7.77 -0.64
N LEU A 116 13.12 -8.57 -0.38
CA LEU A 116 13.15 -9.61 0.66
C LEU A 116 13.69 -9.07 2.00
N CYS A 117 13.34 -7.85 2.34
CA CYS A 117 13.81 -7.16 3.55
C CYS A 117 12.65 -6.45 4.26
N PRO A 118 12.86 -5.99 5.51
CA PRO A 118 11.92 -5.12 6.20
C PRO A 118 11.63 -3.83 5.41
N PRO A 119 10.42 -3.25 5.52
CA PRO A 119 10.09 -2.00 4.86
C PRO A 119 10.97 -0.85 5.37
N LYS A 120 11.31 0.06 4.45
CA LYS A 120 12.22 1.19 4.72
C LYS A 120 11.55 2.36 5.43
N TYR A 121 10.23 2.44 5.35
CA TYR A 121 9.46 3.60 5.81
C TYR A 121 8.63 3.26 7.04
N ASP A 122 8.47 4.25 7.91
CA ASP A 122 7.51 4.17 9.00
C ASP A 122 6.06 4.31 8.49
N THR A 123 5.11 4.19 9.38
CA THR A 123 3.67 4.24 9.09
C THR A 123 3.05 5.60 9.40
N LYS A 124 3.84 6.68 9.29
CA LYS A 124 3.39 8.03 9.61
C LYS A 124 3.31 8.90 8.36
N PRO A 125 2.47 9.97 8.39
CA PRO A 125 2.54 11.02 7.39
C PRO A 125 3.95 11.60 7.28
N GLN A 126 4.38 11.90 6.06
CA GLN A 126 5.69 12.48 5.78
C GLN A 126 5.82 13.90 6.34
N GLY A 127 4.76 14.69 6.25
CA GLY A 127 4.69 16.05 6.76
C GLY A 127 3.96 16.16 8.09
N LYS A 128 4.16 17.31 8.77
CA LYS A 128 3.34 17.71 9.92
C LYS A 128 2.16 18.55 9.45
N PRO A 129 1.05 18.56 10.22
CA PRO A 129 -0.06 19.46 9.93
C PRO A 129 0.38 20.93 9.89
N VAL A 130 -0.02 21.64 8.83
CA VAL A 130 0.24 23.06 8.59
C VAL A 130 -1.09 23.78 8.42
N LYS A 131 -1.26 24.92 9.08
CA LYS A 131 -2.45 25.77 8.90
C LYS A 131 -2.44 26.40 7.52
N ILE A 132 -3.57 26.30 6.83
CA ILE A 132 -3.85 26.97 5.56
C ILE A 132 -5.11 27.81 5.71
N ASP A 133 -5.42 28.63 4.72
CA ASP A 133 -6.69 29.37 4.71
C ASP A 133 -7.86 28.39 4.61
N GLY A 134 -8.78 28.52 5.54
CA GLY A 134 -9.95 27.63 5.64
C GLY A 134 -9.70 26.24 6.22
N GLY A 135 -8.47 25.89 6.67
CA GLY A 135 -8.24 24.53 7.16
C GLY A 135 -6.82 24.20 7.64
N GLU A 136 -6.50 22.94 7.54
CA GLU A 136 -5.21 22.38 7.89
C GLU A 136 -4.81 21.33 6.85
N GLU A 137 -3.58 21.41 6.36
CA GLU A 137 -3.03 20.49 5.37
C GLU A 137 -1.92 19.61 5.97
N THR A 138 -1.87 18.37 5.57
CA THR A 138 -0.81 17.43 5.94
C THR A 138 -0.35 16.68 4.70
N LEU A 139 0.94 16.77 4.36
CA LEU A 139 1.54 15.94 3.34
C LEU A 139 1.58 14.49 3.85
N LEU A 140 0.81 13.60 3.26
CA LEU A 140 0.81 12.18 3.60
C LEU A 140 2.02 11.49 2.98
N ARG A 141 2.23 11.67 1.68
CA ARG A 141 3.39 11.14 0.96
C ARG A 141 3.64 11.90 -0.33
N SER A 142 4.93 12.10 -0.64
CA SER A 142 5.43 12.59 -1.92
C SER A 142 6.42 11.61 -2.51
N CYS A 143 6.32 11.35 -3.81
CA CYS A 143 7.26 10.56 -4.59
C CYS A 143 7.30 11.04 -6.05
N GLU A 144 8.10 10.38 -6.90
CA GLU A 144 8.19 10.72 -8.33
C GLU A 144 6.84 10.63 -9.08
N TYR A 145 5.87 9.86 -8.57
CA TYR A 145 4.65 9.50 -9.29
C TYR A 145 3.41 10.25 -8.82
N PHE A 146 3.39 10.69 -7.56
CA PHE A 146 2.26 11.40 -6.95
C PHE A 146 2.66 12.14 -5.68
N ASP A 147 1.92 13.21 -5.40
CA ASP A 147 1.86 13.87 -4.11
C ASP A 147 0.47 13.66 -3.50
N VAL A 148 0.42 13.22 -2.25
CA VAL A 148 -0.84 12.98 -1.54
C VAL A 148 -0.92 13.84 -0.29
N HIS A 149 -1.96 14.66 -0.24
CA HIS A 149 -2.23 15.55 0.87
C HIS A 149 -3.55 15.22 1.53
N LYS A 150 -3.60 15.33 2.85
CA LYS A 150 -4.84 15.33 3.62
C LYS A 150 -5.19 16.75 4.01
N ILE A 151 -6.39 17.18 3.66
CA ILE A 151 -6.91 18.50 4.02
C ILE A 151 -8.07 18.34 5.00
N LYS A 152 -7.93 18.93 6.18
CA LYS A 152 -9.01 19.11 7.14
C LYS A 152 -9.66 20.46 6.89
N VAL A 153 -10.82 20.44 6.25
CA VAL A 153 -11.59 21.64 5.92
C VAL A 153 -12.34 22.13 7.16
N LEU A 154 -12.11 23.36 7.56
CA LEU A 154 -12.77 24.04 8.67
C LEU A 154 -13.64 25.23 8.21
N GLY A 155 -13.48 25.64 6.97
CA GLY A 155 -14.19 26.74 6.32
C GLY A 155 -14.20 26.50 4.81
N THR A 156 -13.76 27.48 4.04
CA THR A 156 -13.59 27.34 2.58
C THR A 156 -12.10 27.19 2.27
N VAL A 157 -11.74 26.14 1.57
CA VAL A 157 -10.39 25.92 1.04
C VAL A 157 -10.44 25.97 -0.47
N THR A 158 -9.59 26.77 -1.07
CA THR A 158 -9.42 26.83 -2.54
C THR A 158 -8.23 25.99 -2.93
N LEU A 159 -8.41 25.11 -3.91
CA LEU A 159 -7.37 24.26 -4.48
C LEU A 159 -7.22 24.61 -5.96
N ASP A 160 -6.01 24.92 -6.38
CA ASP A 160 -5.71 25.26 -7.77
C ASP A 160 -4.91 24.13 -8.42
N ALA A 161 -5.40 23.63 -9.54
CA ALA A 161 -4.63 22.75 -10.42
C ALA A 161 -3.99 23.58 -11.53
N ASP A 162 -2.76 23.29 -11.88
CA ASP A 162 -2.03 23.96 -12.95
C ASP A 162 -1.87 23.04 -14.19
N GLU A 163 -1.18 23.54 -15.20
CA GLU A 163 -0.93 22.82 -16.45
C GLU A 163 0.05 21.63 -16.32
N LYS A 164 0.72 21.48 -15.17
CA LYS A 164 1.73 20.45 -14.95
C LYS A 164 1.12 19.13 -14.54
N SER A 165 0.01 19.16 -13.78
CA SER A 165 -0.62 17.95 -13.27
C SER A 165 -2.12 18.17 -13.01
N PHE A 166 -2.89 17.07 -13.09
CA PHE A 166 -4.26 17.06 -12.61
C PHE A 166 -4.31 16.88 -11.10
N MET A 167 -5.43 17.26 -10.52
CA MET A 167 -5.74 17.01 -9.11
C MET A 167 -6.93 16.06 -9.02
N SER A 168 -6.81 15.04 -8.16
CA SER A 168 -7.93 14.16 -7.80
C SER A 168 -8.30 14.40 -6.35
N VAL A 169 -9.58 14.63 -6.08
CA VAL A 169 -10.09 14.91 -4.74
C VAL A 169 -11.00 13.78 -4.29
N LEU A 170 -10.65 13.15 -3.17
CA LEU A 170 -11.48 12.17 -2.48
C LEU A 170 -12.06 12.80 -1.21
N SER A 171 -13.36 13.03 -1.18
CA SER A 171 -14.05 13.53 0.01
C SER A 171 -14.40 12.37 0.95
N LEU A 172 -13.92 12.45 2.19
CA LEU A 172 -14.16 11.47 3.24
C LEU A 172 -15.15 11.99 4.32
N ILE A 173 -16.02 12.91 3.94
CA ILE A 173 -17.09 13.43 4.81
C ILE A 173 -18.18 12.37 4.93
N HIS A 174 -18.65 12.14 6.12
CA HIS A 174 -19.75 11.20 6.42
C HIS A 174 -19.43 9.70 6.21
N ILE A 175 -18.19 9.30 6.45
CA ILE A 175 -17.87 7.89 6.66
C ILE A 175 -17.95 7.57 8.15
#